data_4ce71e5d6d5e40a3058371c098203ec6
#
_entry.id   4ce71e5d6d5e40a3058371c098203ec6
#
_cell.length_a   1.000
_cell.length_b   1.000
_cell.length_c   1.000
_cell.angle_alpha   90.00
_cell.angle_beta   90.00
_cell.angle_gamma   90.00
#
_symmetry.space_group_name_H-M   'P 1'
#
loop_
_entity.id
_entity.type
_entity.pdbx_description
1 polymer ?
#
loop_
_entity_poly.entity_id
_entity_poly.type
_entity_poly.pdbx_seq_one_letter_code
_entity_poly.pdbx_strand_id
1 'polypeptide(L)'
;MRLKRLLLPAILLLVSVFVKAQKSNEFTVLQWNVWQEGTMIPGGYDAIINEIVRLKPDFVTFSEVRNYNKTNFTARVCASLQEK
;
A
#
# COMPACT_ATOMS: atom_id res chain seq x y z
N MET A 1 6.41 -34.70 -8.25
CA MET A 1 5.65 -34.41 -7.03
C MET A 1 6.47 -34.64 -5.78
N ARG A 2 7.10 -35.81 -5.61
CA ARG A 2 7.94 -36.08 -4.43
C ARG A 2 9.16 -35.19 -4.36
N LEU A 3 9.77 -34.87 -5.49
CA LEU A 3 10.92 -33.98 -5.56
C LEU A 3 10.58 -32.60 -5.05
N LYS A 4 9.40 -32.08 -5.40
CA LYS A 4 8.92 -30.79 -4.91
C LYS A 4 8.72 -30.80 -3.39
N ARG A 5 8.28 -31.91 -2.82
CA ARG A 5 8.11 -32.04 -1.37
C ARG A 5 9.43 -32.05 -0.61
N LEU A 6 10.49 -32.59 -1.24
CA LEU A 6 11.82 -32.60 -0.64
C LEU A 6 12.50 -31.23 -0.71
N LEU A 7 12.31 -30.52 -1.82
CA LEU A 7 12.90 -29.19 -2.01
C LEU A 7 12.16 -28.09 -1.23
N LEU A 8 10.85 -28.24 -1.09
CA LEU A 8 10.01 -27.22 -0.46
C LEU A 8 10.40 -26.92 1.00
N PRO A 9 10.65 -27.93 1.87
CA PRO A 9 11.10 -27.64 3.25
C PRO A 9 12.43 -26.90 3.31
N ALA A 10 13.37 -27.23 2.43
CA ALA A 10 14.67 -26.56 2.38
C ALA A 10 14.51 -25.09 1.93
N ILE A 11 13.68 -24.86 0.92
CA ILE A 11 13.39 -23.52 0.43
C ILE A 11 12.67 -22.70 1.50
N LEU A 12 11.68 -23.27 2.17
CA LEU A 12 10.96 -22.62 3.25
C LEU A 12 11.89 -22.24 4.41
N LEU A 13 12.84 -23.10 4.74
CA LEU A 13 13.81 -22.81 5.78
C LEU A 13 14.68 -21.61 5.42
N LEU A 14 15.17 -21.56 4.17
CA LEU A 14 15.97 -20.44 3.68
C LEU A 14 15.15 -19.14 3.67
N VAL A 15 13.90 -19.18 3.22
CA VAL A 15 13.01 -18.04 3.23
C VAL A 15 12.75 -17.55 4.64
N SER A 16 12.56 -18.45 5.61
CA SER A 16 12.34 -18.09 7.01
C SER A 16 13.53 -17.36 7.59
N VAL A 17 14.75 -17.82 7.31
CA VAL A 17 15.99 -17.16 7.77
C VAL A 17 16.11 -15.79 7.13
N PHE A 18 15.84 -15.67 5.82
CA PHE A 18 15.89 -14.41 5.10
C PHE A 18 14.88 -13.40 5.66
N VAL A 19 13.64 -13.82 5.90
CA VAL A 19 12.60 -12.96 6.49
C VAL A 19 13.02 -12.47 7.86
N LYS A 20 13.58 -13.32 8.71
CA LYS A 20 14.10 -12.90 10.01
C LYS A 20 15.21 -11.87 9.89
N ALA A 21 16.14 -12.08 8.98
CA ALA A 21 17.25 -11.16 8.76
C ALA A 21 16.78 -9.79 8.27
N GLN A 22 15.64 -9.74 7.55
CA GLN A 22 15.10 -8.53 6.98
C GLN A 22 13.98 -7.92 7.80
N LYS A 23 13.66 -8.46 8.96
CA LYS A 23 12.54 -7.98 9.77
C LYS A 23 12.64 -6.48 10.09
N SER A 24 13.84 -5.97 10.35
CA SER A 24 14.07 -4.56 10.64
C SER A 24 13.90 -3.66 9.42
N ASN A 25 13.89 -4.24 8.22
CA ASN A 25 13.78 -3.51 6.95
C ASN A 25 12.43 -3.74 6.27
N GLU A 26 11.46 -4.29 7.00
CA GLU A 26 10.13 -4.49 6.46
C GLU A 26 9.43 -3.16 6.24
N PHE A 27 8.66 -3.08 5.17
CA PHE A 27 7.80 -1.95 4.90
C PHE A 27 6.47 -2.43 4.34
N THR A 28 5.45 -1.59 4.47
CA THR A 28 4.11 -1.89 4.00
C THR A 28 3.77 -1.01 2.81
N VAL A 29 3.10 -1.59 1.82
CA VAL A 29 2.64 -0.88 0.64
C VAL A 29 1.13 -1.05 0.55
N LEU A 30 0.42 0.05 0.41
CA LEU A 30 -1.01 0.04 0.11
C LEU A 30 -1.19 0.34 -1.38
N GLN A 31 -1.74 -0.62 -2.11
CA GLN A 31 -2.15 -0.45 -3.50
C GLN A 31 -3.65 -0.19 -3.53
N TRP A 32 -4.07 0.92 -4.13
CA TRP A 32 -5.47 1.30 -4.04
C TRP A 32 -5.98 1.93 -5.34
N ASN A 33 -7.05 1.35 -5.86
CA ASN A 33 -7.83 2.01 -6.91
C ASN A 33 -8.77 3.01 -6.22
N VAL A 34 -8.50 4.28 -6.39
CA VAL A 34 -9.23 5.34 -5.68
C VAL A 34 -10.48 5.81 -6.44
N TRP A 35 -10.87 5.09 -7.47
CA TRP A 35 -12.09 5.34 -8.23
C TRP A 35 -12.29 6.82 -8.50
N GLN A 36 -11.41 7.34 -9.36
CA GLN A 36 -11.40 8.75 -9.76
C GLN A 36 -11.25 9.70 -8.56
N GLU A 37 -10.30 9.40 -7.68
CA GLU A 37 -9.92 10.24 -6.52
C GLU A 37 -11.05 10.38 -5.49
N GLY A 38 -11.91 9.36 -5.40
CA GLY A 38 -13.01 9.37 -4.44
C GLY A 38 -14.18 10.24 -4.85
N THR A 39 -14.17 10.80 -6.08
CA THR A 39 -15.24 11.71 -6.52
C THR A 39 -16.56 11.01 -6.79
N MET A 40 -16.54 9.68 -6.91
CA MET A 40 -17.73 8.90 -7.29
C MET A 40 -18.72 8.72 -6.16
N ILE A 41 -18.32 8.98 -4.91
CA ILE A 41 -19.20 8.88 -3.75
C ILE A 41 -19.00 10.10 -2.85
N PRO A 42 -20.06 10.58 -2.17
CA PRO A 42 -19.92 11.67 -1.19
C PRO A 42 -18.93 11.29 -0.09
N GLY A 43 -18.02 12.20 0.24
CA GLY A 43 -17.03 11.97 1.28
C GLY A 43 -15.93 10.98 0.88
N GLY A 44 -15.84 10.60 -0.40
CA GLY A 44 -14.86 9.62 -0.86
C GLY A 44 -13.42 10.03 -0.60
N TYR A 45 -13.07 11.29 -0.84
CA TYR A 45 -11.72 11.77 -0.59
C TYR A 45 -11.35 11.67 0.89
N ASP A 46 -12.23 12.11 1.78
CA ASP A 46 -11.98 12.02 3.22
C ASP A 46 -11.86 10.58 3.68
N ALA A 47 -12.64 9.68 3.08
CA ALA A 47 -12.54 8.24 3.38
C ALA A 47 -11.16 7.70 3.00
N ILE A 48 -10.61 8.12 1.85
CA ILE A 48 -9.27 7.74 1.43
C ILE A 48 -8.24 8.20 2.47
N ILE A 49 -8.30 9.45 2.87
CA ILE A 49 -7.35 10.00 3.85
C ILE A 49 -7.47 9.26 5.19
N ASN A 50 -8.68 9.05 5.68
CA ASN A 50 -8.90 8.37 6.96
C ASN A 50 -8.38 6.94 6.94
N GLU A 51 -8.53 6.25 5.83
CA GLU A 51 -8.06 4.86 5.70
C GLU A 51 -6.52 4.80 5.68
N ILE A 52 -5.87 5.74 5.02
CA ILE A 52 -4.40 5.82 5.03
C ILE A 52 -3.92 6.08 6.45
N VAL A 53 -4.55 6.99 7.17
CA VAL A 53 -4.22 7.28 8.57
C VAL A 53 -4.38 6.02 9.42
N ARG A 54 -5.45 5.26 9.20
CA ARG A 54 -5.73 4.04 9.95
C ARG A 54 -4.69 2.95 9.70
N LEU A 55 -4.35 2.73 8.42
CA LEU A 55 -3.45 1.65 8.01
C LEU A 55 -1.97 1.98 8.21
N LYS A 56 -1.61 3.24 8.20
CA LYS A 56 -0.23 3.72 8.36
C LYS A 56 0.76 3.00 7.42
N PRO A 57 0.49 2.94 6.11
CA PRO A 57 1.44 2.31 5.19
C PRO A 57 2.69 3.16 5.05
N ASP A 58 3.81 2.50 4.69
CA ASP A 58 5.03 3.22 4.37
C ASP A 58 4.95 3.87 2.99
N PHE A 59 4.30 3.18 2.05
CA PHE A 59 4.11 3.65 0.68
C PHE A 59 2.68 3.42 0.25
N VAL A 60 2.17 4.32 -0.57
CA VAL A 60 0.84 4.19 -1.17
C VAL A 60 0.98 4.39 -2.67
N THR A 61 0.37 3.48 -3.43
CA THR A 61 0.24 3.64 -4.88
C THR A 61 -1.24 3.73 -5.22
N PHE A 62 -1.57 4.64 -6.10
CA PHE A 62 -2.95 4.87 -6.51
C PHE A 62 -3.15 4.54 -7.97
N SER A 63 -4.30 3.97 -8.31
CA SER A 63 -4.79 3.87 -9.69
C SER A 63 -6.10 4.64 -9.83
N GLU A 64 -6.46 4.95 -11.06
CA GLU A 64 -7.59 5.81 -11.42
C GLU A 64 -7.49 7.23 -10.87
N VAL A 65 -6.27 7.77 -10.87
CA VAL A 65 -6.01 9.16 -10.57
C VAL A 65 -6.26 10.00 -11.82
N ARG A 66 -6.90 11.15 -11.67
CA ARG A 66 -7.25 12.05 -12.78
C ARG A 66 -6.61 13.42 -12.67
N ASN A 67 -6.10 13.78 -11.51
CA ASN A 67 -5.53 15.10 -11.22
C ASN A 67 -6.50 16.23 -11.60
N TYR A 68 -7.71 16.11 -11.07
CA TYR A 68 -8.80 17.07 -11.36
C TYR A 68 -8.41 18.50 -11.01
N ASN A 69 -9.00 19.45 -11.74
CA ASN A 69 -8.82 20.89 -11.50
C ASN A 69 -7.35 21.34 -11.60
N LYS A 70 -6.57 20.68 -12.44
CA LYS A 70 -5.14 20.97 -12.65
C LYS A 70 -4.32 20.83 -11.37
N THR A 71 -4.79 20.01 -10.42
CA THR A 71 -4.06 19.72 -9.19
C THR A 71 -3.40 18.35 -9.29
N ASN A 72 -2.40 18.11 -8.45
CA ASN A 72 -1.78 16.80 -8.34
C ASN A 72 -2.41 16.07 -7.14
N PHE A 73 -3.06 14.94 -7.40
CA PHE A 73 -3.76 14.18 -6.37
C PHE A 73 -2.81 13.73 -5.26
N THR A 74 -1.66 13.20 -5.62
CA THR A 74 -0.69 12.71 -4.64
C THR A 74 -0.21 13.85 -3.73
N ALA A 75 0.06 15.01 -4.30
CA ALA A 75 0.46 16.18 -3.53
C ALA A 75 -0.65 16.63 -2.56
N ARG A 76 -1.91 16.59 -3.02
CA ARG A 76 -3.05 16.93 -2.14
C ARG A 76 -3.19 15.93 -0.99
N VAL A 77 -3.02 14.64 -1.28
CA VAL A 77 -3.07 13.61 -0.25
C VAL A 77 -1.97 13.83 0.79
N CYS A 78 -0.75 14.08 0.34
CA CYS A 78 0.37 14.36 1.26
C CYS A 78 0.07 15.57 2.15
N ALA A 79 -0.46 16.66 1.59
CA ALA A 79 -0.83 17.84 2.36
C ALA A 79 -1.92 17.51 3.40
N SER A 80 -2.94 16.76 2.99
CA SER A 80 -4.02 16.36 3.92
C SER A 80 -3.51 15.49 5.05
N LEU A 81 -2.57 14.59 4.75
CA LEU A 81 -1.99 13.70 5.78
C LEU A 81 -1.15 14.47 6.79
N GLN A 82 -0.48 15.55 6.37
CA GLN A 82 0.31 16.39 7.27
C GLN A 82 -0.55 17.11 8.31
N GLU A 83 -1.83 17.29 8.03
CA GLU A 83 -2.76 17.93 8.95
C GLU A 83 -3.31 16.95 10.01
N LYS A 84 -3.00 15.68 9.88
CA LYS A 84 -3.46 14.64 10.79
C LYS A 84 -2.38 14.33 11.83
#